data_c388a390bcf117daff6b477fc50e3032
#
_entry.id   c388a390bcf117daff6b477fc50e3032
#
_cell.length_a   1.000
_cell.length_b   1.000
_cell.length_c   1.000
_cell.angle_alpha   90.00
_cell.angle_beta   90.00
_cell.angle_gamma   90.00
#
_symmetry.space_group_name_H-M   'P 1'
#
loop_
_entity.id
_entity.type
_entity.pdbx_description
1 polymer ?
#
loop_
_entity_poly.entity_id
_entity_poly.type
_entity_poly.pdbx_seq_one_letter_code
_entity_poly.pdbx_strand_id
1 'polypeptide(L)'
;MFVNVDKFFPMKKEELIYFDNAATTFKPIQVINKEIEYMSMYTANSHRGDYNISFKIDDEIDNTRELVKSFINARHKEEIIFTSNTTDSLNLVVNGYFKNYLSSNDEVILNKAEHASNILPWLMLKKSIGFKIKYAALDKDNTLSLDSIKKCITKNTKVISLAYITNVIGDKRNIKEIVSYAHKHGIIVVVDAAQAIGHTKIDVRDMDADMLAFSAHKMCGPTGVGVLYAKKELLDKMLPVNFGGGMNLNYHESDISLAEIPYRFEAGTPNISGIISFGEAIKFLNMVGLDNIERIEKHLRKYLINELKKIDYVKVYNEDILSSIVLINIDGITSGDLGLYLNTHGICVRSGKHCTKMLKDESGFTDTVRISLYFYNSYEEIDKLVKALMDYKAIMEFVNK
;
A
#
# COMPACT_ATOMS: atom_id res chain seq x y z
N MET A 1 7.22 -16.80 -20.97
CA MET A 1 6.60 -16.01 -22.05
C MET A 1 5.96 -14.79 -21.38
N PHE A 2 6.39 -13.58 -21.72
CA PHE A 2 5.74 -12.37 -21.19
C PHE A 2 4.36 -12.29 -21.84
N VAL A 3 3.31 -12.31 -21.04
CA VAL A 3 1.95 -12.06 -21.55
C VAL A 3 1.90 -10.59 -21.96
N ASN A 4 1.64 -10.32 -23.25
CA ASN A 4 1.40 -8.93 -23.66
C ASN A 4 0.09 -8.45 -23.03
N VAL A 5 0.23 -7.63 -21.99
CA VAL A 5 -0.88 -7.09 -21.20
C VAL A 5 -1.31 -5.68 -21.64
N ASP A 6 -0.58 -5.04 -22.56
CA ASP A 6 -0.79 -3.64 -22.97
C ASP A 6 -2.21 -3.39 -23.47
N LYS A 7 -2.79 -4.37 -24.21
CA LYS A 7 -4.16 -4.28 -24.70
C LYS A 7 -5.23 -4.08 -23.62
N PHE A 8 -4.91 -4.44 -22.38
CA PHE A 8 -5.83 -4.28 -21.26
C PHE A 8 -5.77 -2.91 -20.61
N PHE A 9 -4.71 -2.12 -20.87
CA PHE A 9 -4.50 -0.83 -20.21
C PHE A 9 -4.69 0.32 -21.21
N PRO A 10 -5.85 1.01 -21.18
CA PRO A 10 -6.09 2.15 -22.09
C PRO A 10 -5.01 3.24 -22.03
N MET A 11 -4.44 3.48 -20.82
CA MET A 11 -3.37 4.46 -20.60
C MET A 11 -2.05 4.12 -21.33
N LYS A 12 -1.83 2.86 -21.75
CA LYS A 12 -0.64 2.45 -22.53
C LYS A 12 -0.71 2.91 -24.00
N LYS A 13 -1.87 3.40 -24.46
CA LYS A 13 -2.02 3.94 -25.83
C LYS A 13 -1.47 5.36 -25.96
N GLU A 14 -1.30 6.07 -24.86
CA GLU A 14 -0.66 7.38 -24.82
C GLU A 14 0.86 7.22 -24.95
N GLU A 15 1.53 8.20 -25.55
CA GLU A 15 3.01 8.24 -25.62
C GLU A 15 3.63 8.59 -24.25
N LEU A 16 3.12 8.01 -23.19
CA LEU A 16 3.48 8.29 -21.81
C LEU A 16 4.27 7.12 -21.22
N ILE A 17 5.44 7.42 -20.70
CA ILE A 17 6.25 6.46 -19.93
C ILE A 17 5.95 6.66 -18.46
N TYR A 18 5.28 5.69 -17.83
CA TYR A 18 4.80 5.84 -16.48
C TYR A 18 5.59 4.97 -15.49
N PHE A 19 6.40 5.62 -14.66
CA PHE A 19 7.22 5.02 -13.63
C PHE A 19 6.88 5.53 -12.21
N ASP A 20 5.64 5.98 -11.97
CA ASP A 20 5.16 6.34 -10.62
C ASP A 20 4.11 5.34 -10.09
N ASN A 21 4.31 4.04 -10.36
CA ASN A 21 3.40 2.97 -9.96
C ASN A 21 3.26 2.83 -8.43
N ALA A 22 4.27 3.18 -7.65
CA ALA A 22 4.20 3.21 -6.19
C ALA A 22 3.25 4.29 -5.63
N ALA A 23 2.86 5.29 -6.46
CA ALA A 23 1.81 6.23 -6.11
C ALA A 23 0.43 5.69 -6.46
N THR A 24 0.21 5.25 -7.71
CA THR A 24 -0.99 4.57 -8.20
C THR A 24 -0.68 3.81 -9.48
N THR A 25 -1.34 2.68 -9.71
CA THR A 25 -1.16 1.86 -10.92
C THR A 25 -2.20 2.21 -11.99
N PHE A 26 -1.97 1.84 -13.25
CA PHE A 26 -3.00 1.89 -14.28
C PHE A 26 -4.16 0.93 -13.98
N LYS A 27 -5.32 1.22 -14.55
CA LYS A 27 -6.54 0.41 -14.41
C LYS A 27 -6.78 -0.37 -15.70
N PRO A 28 -6.93 -1.71 -15.63
CA PRO A 28 -7.29 -2.48 -16.81
C PRO A 28 -8.73 -2.15 -17.22
N ILE A 29 -9.01 -2.32 -18.51
CA ILE A 29 -10.29 -1.94 -19.11
C ILE A 29 -11.49 -2.62 -18.43
N GLN A 30 -11.31 -3.82 -17.89
CA GLN A 30 -12.35 -4.56 -17.17
C GLN A 30 -12.80 -3.83 -15.90
N VAL A 31 -11.86 -3.21 -15.16
CA VAL A 31 -12.14 -2.40 -13.98
C VAL A 31 -12.95 -1.16 -14.35
N ILE A 32 -12.51 -0.46 -15.42
CA ILE A 32 -13.18 0.74 -15.93
C ILE A 32 -14.61 0.41 -16.39
N ASN A 33 -14.76 -0.65 -17.19
CA ASN A 33 -16.06 -1.07 -17.70
C ASN A 33 -17.02 -1.48 -16.59
N LYS A 34 -16.52 -2.08 -15.49
CA LYS A 34 -17.36 -2.47 -14.36
C LYS A 34 -17.90 -1.27 -13.60
N GLU A 35 -17.14 -0.20 -13.45
CA GLU A 35 -17.66 1.07 -12.89
C GLU A 35 -18.73 1.69 -13.80
N ILE A 36 -18.49 1.72 -15.11
CA ILE A 36 -19.46 2.22 -16.10
C ILE A 36 -20.72 1.38 -16.07
N GLU A 37 -20.61 0.06 -16.01
CA GLU A 37 -21.75 -0.86 -15.94
C GLU A 37 -22.61 -0.56 -14.70
N TYR A 38 -22.00 -0.47 -13.51
CA TYR A 38 -22.72 -0.11 -12.28
C TYR A 38 -23.45 1.24 -12.43
N MET A 39 -22.74 2.28 -12.87
CA MET A 39 -23.27 3.63 -12.96
C MET A 39 -24.40 3.78 -14.01
N SER A 40 -24.34 3.00 -15.10
CA SER A 40 -25.26 3.14 -16.21
C SER A 40 -26.44 2.16 -16.20
N MET A 41 -26.31 0.99 -15.54
CA MET A 41 -27.28 -0.08 -15.70
C MET A 41 -28.00 -0.50 -14.41
N TYR A 42 -27.40 -0.34 -13.22
CA TYR A 42 -28.00 -0.83 -11.98
C TYR A 42 -27.60 -0.04 -10.72
N THR A 43 -27.47 1.28 -10.82
CA THR A 43 -27.17 2.12 -9.66
C THR A 43 -28.28 2.04 -8.63
N ALA A 44 -27.92 1.56 -7.41
CA ALA A 44 -28.77 1.60 -6.21
C ALA A 44 -27.89 1.59 -4.96
N ASN A 45 -28.52 1.78 -3.78
CA ASN A 45 -27.82 1.68 -2.51
C ASN A 45 -27.77 0.22 -2.01
N SER A 46 -26.72 -0.13 -1.27
CA SER A 46 -26.59 -1.43 -0.62
C SER A 46 -27.38 -1.51 0.69
N HIS A 47 -27.81 -2.72 1.07
CA HIS A 47 -28.40 -3.09 2.37
C HIS A 47 -29.67 -2.33 2.78
N ARG A 48 -30.38 -1.62 1.86
CA ARG A 48 -31.53 -0.76 2.19
C ARG A 48 -32.71 -0.85 1.24
N GLY A 49 -32.67 -1.71 0.23
CA GLY A 49 -33.73 -1.82 -0.74
C GLY A 49 -34.28 -3.23 -0.83
N ASP A 50 -35.62 -3.36 -0.76
CA ASP A 50 -36.32 -4.63 -0.94
C ASP A 50 -36.67 -4.85 -2.42
N TYR A 51 -35.65 -4.71 -3.32
CA TYR A 51 -35.83 -4.84 -4.76
C TYR A 51 -34.58 -5.43 -5.44
N ASN A 52 -34.77 -6.09 -6.57
CA ASN A 52 -33.74 -6.92 -7.24
C ASN A 52 -32.39 -6.25 -7.49
N ILE A 53 -32.38 -4.94 -7.83
CA ILE A 53 -31.13 -4.22 -8.09
C ILE A 53 -30.33 -4.05 -6.79
N SER A 54 -30.99 -3.79 -5.64
CA SER A 54 -30.31 -3.68 -4.35
C SER A 54 -29.69 -5.02 -3.95
N PHE A 55 -30.43 -6.11 -4.08
CA PHE A 55 -29.90 -7.47 -3.80
C PHE A 55 -28.71 -7.81 -4.69
N LYS A 56 -28.76 -7.46 -5.99
CA LYS A 56 -27.61 -7.65 -6.90
C LYS A 56 -26.38 -6.90 -6.40
N ILE A 57 -26.52 -5.68 -5.90
CA ILE A 57 -25.41 -4.87 -5.38
C ILE A 57 -24.81 -5.51 -4.12
N ASP A 58 -25.65 -5.98 -3.21
CA ASP A 58 -25.22 -6.66 -1.99
C ASP A 58 -24.43 -7.93 -2.34
N ASP A 59 -24.89 -8.71 -3.30
CA ASP A 59 -24.18 -9.89 -3.81
C ASP A 59 -22.84 -9.53 -4.44
N GLU A 60 -22.75 -8.45 -5.23
CA GLU A 60 -21.50 -8.02 -5.87
C GLU A 60 -20.47 -7.51 -4.84
N ILE A 61 -20.90 -6.79 -3.81
CA ILE A 61 -20.04 -6.35 -2.70
C ILE A 61 -19.53 -7.56 -1.93
N ASP A 62 -20.39 -8.51 -1.59
CA ASP A 62 -20.04 -9.74 -0.88
C ASP A 62 -19.10 -10.62 -1.72
N ASN A 63 -19.33 -10.74 -3.02
CA ASN A 63 -18.44 -11.44 -3.95
C ASN A 63 -17.06 -10.78 -3.99
N THR A 64 -16.98 -9.47 -3.99
CA THR A 64 -15.69 -8.76 -3.92
C THR A 64 -14.97 -9.03 -2.60
N ARG A 65 -15.70 -9.07 -1.48
CA ARG A 65 -15.16 -9.41 -0.16
C ARG A 65 -14.59 -10.83 -0.13
N GLU A 66 -15.29 -11.78 -0.73
CA GLU A 66 -14.83 -13.16 -0.88
C GLU A 66 -13.58 -13.27 -1.78
N LEU A 67 -13.52 -12.47 -2.87
CA LEU A 67 -12.33 -12.37 -3.71
C LEU A 67 -11.14 -11.81 -2.94
N VAL A 68 -11.32 -10.76 -2.15
CA VAL A 68 -10.26 -10.21 -1.28
C VAL A 68 -9.79 -11.25 -0.27
N LYS A 69 -10.72 -11.89 0.45
CA LYS A 69 -10.43 -12.97 1.39
C LYS A 69 -9.54 -14.04 0.74
N SER A 70 -9.94 -14.50 -0.44
CA SER A 70 -9.22 -15.54 -1.17
C SER A 70 -7.85 -15.06 -1.67
N PHE A 71 -7.74 -13.80 -2.10
CA PHE A 71 -6.52 -13.19 -2.63
C PHE A 71 -5.40 -13.09 -1.60
N ILE A 72 -5.76 -12.84 -0.33
CA ILE A 72 -4.80 -12.76 0.79
C ILE A 72 -4.82 -14.01 1.67
N ASN A 73 -5.59 -15.04 1.31
CA ASN A 73 -5.77 -16.28 2.07
C ASN A 73 -6.28 -16.08 3.50
N ALA A 74 -7.22 -15.14 3.75
CA ALA A 74 -7.88 -14.98 5.04
C ALA A 74 -8.83 -16.16 5.33
N ARG A 75 -9.18 -16.39 6.61
CA ARG A 75 -10.07 -17.50 7.01
C ARG A 75 -11.52 -17.22 6.68
N HIS A 76 -11.99 -16.04 7.06
CA HIS A 76 -13.38 -15.65 6.97
C HIS A 76 -13.52 -14.34 6.21
N LYS A 77 -14.61 -14.17 5.44
CA LYS A 77 -14.89 -12.91 4.75
C LYS A 77 -15.18 -11.75 5.72
N GLU A 78 -15.65 -12.08 6.90
CA GLU A 78 -15.91 -11.14 7.99
C GLU A 78 -14.63 -10.49 8.53
N GLU A 79 -13.45 -11.07 8.26
CA GLU A 79 -12.14 -10.48 8.58
C GLU A 79 -11.72 -9.37 7.61
N ILE A 80 -12.52 -9.13 6.55
CA ILE A 80 -12.27 -8.13 5.51
C ILE A 80 -13.20 -6.95 5.71
N ILE A 81 -12.63 -5.76 5.95
CA ILE A 81 -13.37 -4.50 6.12
C ILE A 81 -13.00 -3.58 4.98
N PHE A 82 -13.98 -3.06 4.26
CA PHE A 82 -13.77 -2.03 3.26
C PHE A 82 -13.63 -0.65 3.92
N THR A 83 -12.63 0.08 3.48
CA THR A 83 -12.31 1.45 3.91
C THR A 83 -12.07 2.32 2.67
N SER A 84 -11.76 3.59 2.87
CA SER A 84 -11.47 4.47 1.72
C SER A 84 -10.06 4.25 1.12
N ASN A 85 -9.10 3.81 1.92
CA ASN A 85 -7.70 3.57 1.52
C ASN A 85 -6.88 3.01 2.71
N THR A 86 -5.61 2.66 2.48
CA THR A 86 -4.69 2.19 3.53
C THR A 86 -4.58 3.17 4.72
N THR A 87 -4.58 4.47 4.46
CA THR A 87 -4.51 5.49 5.53
C THR A 87 -5.72 5.38 6.45
N ASP A 88 -6.92 5.24 5.88
CA ASP A 88 -8.16 5.05 6.62
C ASP A 88 -8.12 3.74 7.43
N SER A 89 -7.69 2.63 6.81
CA SER A 89 -7.51 1.34 7.48
C SER A 89 -6.57 1.43 8.69
N LEU A 90 -5.40 2.08 8.53
CA LEU A 90 -4.44 2.24 9.63
C LEU A 90 -4.96 3.16 10.73
N ASN A 91 -5.71 4.21 10.40
CA ASN A 91 -6.39 5.04 11.38
C ASN A 91 -7.47 4.27 12.12
N LEU A 92 -8.24 3.42 11.44
CA LEU A 92 -9.23 2.54 12.06
C LEU A 92 -8.56 1.58 13.07
N VAL A 93 -7.43 0.97 12.70
CA VAL A 93 -6.63 0.12 13.61
C VAL A 93 -6.21 0.89 14.86
N VAL A 94 -5.57 2.04 14.68
CA VAL A 94 -4.98 2.81 15.78
C VAL A 94 -6.06 3.37 16.70
N ASN A 95 -7.12 3.96 16.14
CA ASN A 95 -8.16 4.63 16.92
C ASN A 95 -9.27 3.68 17.39
N GLY A 96 -9.57 2.60 16.65
CA GLY A 96 -10.60 1.64 17.00
C GLY A 96 -10.12 0.57 17.97
N TYR A 97 -8.87 0.09 17.81
CA TYR A 97 -8.33 -0.95 18.68
C TYR A 97 -7.35 -0.39 19.72
N PHE A 98 -6.23 0.21 19.29
CA PHE A 98 -5.14 0.54 20.18
C PHE A 98 -5.44 1.71 21.11
N LYS A 99 -6.35 2.61 20.79
CA LYS A 99 -6.82 3.67 21.68
C LYS A 99 -7.39 3.12 23.00
N ASN A 100 -8.02 1.95 22.95
CA ASN A 100 -8.62 1.32 24.13
C ASN A 100 -7.74 0.20 24.72
N TYR A 101 -6.69 -0.19 24.01
CA TYR A 101 -5.79 -1.28 24.40
C TYR A 101 -4.51 -0.79 25.09
N LEU A 102 -3.97 0.37 24.67
CA LEU A 102 -2.71 0.90 25.19
C LEU A 102 -2.90 1.78 26.43
N SER A 103 -1.86 1.77 27.28
CA SER A 103 -1.69 2.64 28.43
C SER A 103 -0.41 3.47 28.32
N SER A 104 -0.22 4.45 29.22
CA SER A 104 0.98 5.32 29.24
C SER A 104 2.29 4.55 29.51
N ASN A 105 2.22 3.36 30.08
CA ASN A 105 3.39 2.52 30.36
C ASN A 105 3.82 1.65 29.18
N ASP A 106 2.99 1.55 28.14
CA ASP A 106 3.22 0.67 27.02
C ASP A 106 4.16 1.28 25.98
N GLU A 107 4.66 0.43 25.08
CA GLU A 107 5.58 0.79 24.02
C GLU A 107 5.09 0.29 22.67
N VAL A 108 5.24 1.14 21.65
CA VAL A 108 4.96 0.87 20.23
C VAL A 108 6.28 0.90 19.48
N ILE A 109 6.55 -0.11 18.67
CA ILE A 109 7.72 -0.13 17.78
C ILE A 109 7.31 0.23 16.37
N LEU A 110 8.00 1.22 15.79
CA LEU A 110 7.91 1.67 14.41
C LEU A 110 9.30 1.65 13.77
N ASN A 111 9.39 2.02 12.49
CA ASN A 111 10.65 2.32 11.81
C ASN A 111 10.55 3.68 11.11
N LYS A 112 11.65 4.43 10.99
CA LYS A 112 11.63 5.76 10.36
C LYS A 112 11.46 5.73 8.83
N ALA A 113 11.61 4.57 8.21
CA ALA A 113 11.30 4.36 6.80
C ALA A 113 9.81 4.12 6.50
N GLU A 114 8.94 4.15 7.52
CA GLU A 114 7.50 4.00 7.34
C GLU A 114 6.89 5.19 6.60
N HIS A 115 5.87 4.92 5.79
CA HIS A 115 5.02 5.95 5.22
C HIS A 115 4.30 6.75 6.31
N ALA A 116 4.04 8.03 6.07
CA ALA A 116 3.35 8.92 7.03
C ALA A 116 2.03 8.32 7.57
N SER A 117 1.31 7.53 6.77
CA SER A 117 0.08 6.85 7.18
C SER A 117 0.28 5.80 8.28
N ASN A 118 1.49 5.23 8.38
CA ASN A 118 1.86 4.27 9.43
C ASN A 118 2.66 4.91 10.58
N ILE A 119 2.87 6.22 10.55
CA ILE A 119 3.54 6.99 11.62
C ILE A 119 2.56 7.93 12.33
N LEU A 120 1.85 8.77 11.55
CA LEU A 120 1.08 9.88 12.11
C LEU A 120 -0.05 9.44 13.05
N PRO A 121 -0.82 8.38 12.78
CA PRO A 121 -1.85 7.92 13.72
C PRO A 121 -1.26 7.58 15.10
N TRP A 122 -0.11 6.89 15.13
CA TRP A 122 0.59 6.55 16.37
C TRP A 122 1.11 7.79 17.12
N LEU A 123 1.68 8.77 16.41
CA LEU A 123 2.12 10.03 17.01
C LEU A 123 0.95 10.82 17.61
N MET A 124 -0.21 10.81 16.95
CA MET A 124 -1.40 11.48 17.46
C MET A 124 -1.98 10.74 18.67
N LEU A 125 -2.08 9.42 18.62
CA LEU A 125 -2.55 8.63 19.74
C LEU A 125 -1.62 8.74 20.96
N LYS A 126 -0.30 8.78 20.74
CA LYS A 126 0.68 9.04 21.81
C LYS A 126 0.41 10.33 22.57
N LYS A 127 -0.01 11.41 21.88
CA LYS A 127 -0.32 12.69 22.55
C LYS A 127 -1.48 12.59 23.54
N SER A 128 -2.43 11.69 23.31
CA SER A 128 -3.60 11.50 24.19
C SER A 128 -3.35 10.48 25.32
N ILE A 129 -2.59 9.41 25.05
CA ILE A 129 -2.40 8.31 26.02
C ILE A 129 -1.06 8.43 26.77
N GLY A 130 0.01 8.91 26.11
CA GLY A 130 1.33 9.09 26.70
C GLY A 130 2.26 7.88 26.60
N PHE A 131 1.94 6.82 25.86
CA PHE A 131 2.82 5.66 25.63
C PHE A 131 4.12 6.06 24.91
N LYS A 132 5.12 5.17 24.92
CA LYS A 132 6.40 5.42 24.27
C LYS A 132 6.42 4.84 22.85
N ILE A 133 6.97 5.61 21.89
CA ILE A 133 7.32 5.08 20.57
C ILE A 133 8.82 4.85 20.53
N LYS A 134 9.21 3.65 20.12
CA LYS A 134 10.58 3.26 19.80
C LYS A 134 10.71 3.08 18.30
N TYR A 135 11.84 3.48 17.74
CA TYR A 135 12.15 3.30 16.32
C TYR A 135 13.23 2.25 16.20
N ALA A 136 12.90 1.11 15.57
CA ALA A 136 13.90 0.13 15.20
C ALA A 136 14.78 0.74 14.10
N ALA A 137 16.09 0.78 14.33
CA ALA A 137 17.04 1.39 13.41
C ALA A 137 17.19 0.56 12.13
N LEU A 138 17.43 1.21 11.00
CA LEU A 138 17.85 0.54 9.77
C LEU A 138 19.26 0.00 9.91
N ASP A 139 19.55 -1.10 9.24
CA ASP A 139 20.89 -1.63 9.07
C ASP A 139 21.67 -0.79 8.04
N LYS A 140 22.98 -1.04 7.87
CA LYS A 140 23.86 -0.23 7.00
C LYS A 140 23.45 -0.21 5.52
N ASP A 141 22.73 -1.23 5.08
CA ASP A 141 22.18 -1.35 3.73
C ASP A 141 20.78 -0.73 3.56
N ASN A 142 20.34 0.03 4.57
CA ASN A 142 19.02 0.64 4.66
C ASN A 142 17.85 -0.37 4.73
N THR A 143 18.10 -1.64 5.08
CA THR A 143 17.07 -2.63 5.37
C THR A 143 16.72 -2.68 6.86
N LEU A 144 15.63 -3.35 7.22
CA LEU A 144 15.24 -3.57 8.61
C LEU A 144 15.30 -5.06 8.94
N SER A 145 16.31 -5.46 9.73
CA SER A 145 16.42 -6.83 10.22
C SER A 145 15.57 -7.10 11.45
N LEU A 146 15.30 -8.39 11.71
CA LEU A 146 14.67 -8.84 12.95
C LEU A 146 15.53 -8.48 14.17
N ASP A 147 16.87 -8.50 14.05
CA ASP A 147 17.75 -8.18 15.17
C ASP A 147 17.67 -6.70 15.58
N SER A 148 17.48 -5.80 14.62
CA SER A 148 17.22 -4.39 14.92
C SER A 148 15.89 -4.20 15.66
N ILE A 149 14.85 -4.98 15.33
CA ILE A 149 13.56 -4.99 16.04
C ILE A 149 13.73 -5.55 17.47
N LYS A 150 14.44 -6.69 17.64
CA LYS A 150 14.69 -7.33 18.94
C LYS A 150 15.32 -6.37 19.94
N LYS A 151 16.25 -5.52 19.51
CA LYS A 151 16.93 -4.51 20.35
C LYS A 151 15.94 -3.49 20.94
N CYS A 152 14.78 -3.28 20.30
CA CYS A 152 13.74 -2.35 20.76
C CYS A 152 12.72 -3.00 21.69
N ILE A 153 12.58 -4.34 21.68
CA ILE A 153 11.55 -5.05 22.46
C ILE A 153 11.88 -5.04 23.94
N THR A 154 10.88 -4.73 24.77
CA THR A 154 10.90 -4.87 26.23
C THR A 154 9.61 -5.52 26.71
N LYS A 155 9.51 -5.77 28.03
CA LYS A 155 8.26 -6.27 28.65
C LYS A 155 7.04 -5.36 28.46
N ASN A 156 7.28 -4.08 28.15
CA ASN A 156 6.22 -3.10 27.94
C ASN A 156 5.81 -2.96 26.45
N THR A 157 6.52 -3.60 25.52
CA THR A 157 6.18 -3.55 24.11
C THR A 157 4.86 -4.29 23.84
N LYS A 158 3.89 -3.62 23.23
CA LYS A 158 2.55 -4.16 22.96
C LYS A 158 2.26 -4.31 21.46
N VAL A 159 2.89 -3.48 20.63
CA VAL A 159 2.62 -3.49 19.19
C VAL A 159 3.87 -3.15 18.38
N ILE A 160 3.99 -3.80 17.25
CA ILE A 160 4.93 -3.49 16.18
C ILE A 160 4.11 -3.14 14.94
N SER A 161 4.32 -1.94 14.35
CA SER A 161 3.62 -1.53 13.12
C SER A 161 4.63 -1.23 12.03
N LEU A 162 4.62 -2.02 10.95
CA LEU A 162 5.65 -2.00 9.91
C LEU A 162 5.06 -2.21 8.51
N ALA A 163 5.66 -1.54 7.52
CA ALA A 163 5.39 -1.85 6.13
C ALA A 163 5.95 -3.22 5.73
N TYR A 164 5.24 -3.96 4.89
CA TYR A 164 5.75 -5.19 4.28
C TYR A 164 6.84 -4.86 3.24
N ILE A 165 6.56 -3.90 2.35
CA ILE A 165 7.54 -3.28 1.45
C ILE A 165 7.48 -1.77 1.67
N THR A 166 8.63 -1.13 1.87
CA THR A 166 8.67 0.32 2.09
C THR A 166 8.52 1.09 0.79
N ASN A 167 7.83 2.23 0.83
CA ASN A 167 7.48 3.01 -0.36
C ASN A 167 8.62 3.86 -0.94
N VAL A 168 9.75 3.96 -0.26
CA VAL A 168 10.93 4.70 -0.71
C VAL A 168 12.06 3.74 -1.01
N ILE A 169 12.60 3.07 -0.02
CA ILE A 169 13.73 2.15 -0.18
C ILE A 169 13.33 0.91 -0.99
N GLY A 170 12.08 0.45 -0.81
CA GLY A 170 11.62 -0.81 -1.39
C GLY A 170 12.05 -2.05 -0.59
N ASP A 171 12.53 -1.85 0.65
CA ASP A 171 12.90 -2.94 1.55
C ASP A 171 11.71 -3.90 1.78
N LYS A 172 11.87 -5.17 1.37
CA LYS A 172 10.89 -6.25 1.56
C LYS A 172 11.24 -7.02 2.84
N ARG A 173 10.46 -6.80 3.87
CA ARG A 173 10.69 -7.34 5.22
C ARG A 173 10.18 -8.77 5.37
N ASN A 174 10.84 -9.57 6.17
CA ASN A 174 10.38 -10.92 6.53
C ASN A 174 9.30 -10.85 7.62
N ILE A 175 8.07 -10.46 7.21
CA ILE A 175 6.94 -10.28 8.15
C ILE A 175 6.65 -11.55 8.92
N LYS A 176 6.70 -12.73 8.30
CA LYS A 176 6.45 -14.01 8.96
C LYS A 176 7.40 -14.24 10.16
N GLU A 177 8.67 -13.95 9.99
CA GLU A 177 9.66 -14.10 11.05
C GLU A 177 9.46 -13.07 12.17
N ILE A 178 9.15 -11.83 11.79
CA ILE A 178 8.86 -10.75 12.74
C ILE A 178 7.62 -11.10 13.57
N VAL A 179 6.52 -11.54 12.95
CA VAL A 179 5.29 -11.94 13.62
C VAL A 179 5.55 -13.12 14.56
N SER A 180 6.22 -14.17 14.06
CA SER A 180 6.54 -15.35 14.88
C SER A 180 7.34 -14.99 16.13
N TYR A 181 8.28 -14.02 16.01
CA TYR A 181 9.03 -13.55 17.18
C TYR A 181 8.18 -12.67 18.11
N ALA A 182 7.39 -11.75 17.55
CA ALA A 182 6.52 -10.85 18.29
C ALA A 182 5.50 -11.61 19.14
N HIS A 183 4.86 -12.63 18.57
CA HIS A 183 3.85 -13.46 19.27
C HIS A 183 4.41 -14.21 20.48
N LYS A 184 5.68 -14.66 20.45
CA LYS A 184 6.33 -15.25 21.61
C LYS A 184 6.44 -14.29 22.80
N HIS A 185 6.30 -13.00 22.57
CA HIS A 185 6.35 -11.94 23.58
C HIS A 185 4.97 -11.29 23.83
N GLY A 186 3.89 -11.83 23.25
CA GLY A 186 2.54 -11.29 23.37
C GLY A 186 2.34 -9.93 22.68
N ILE A 187 3.10 -9.67 21.61
CA ILE A 187 3.10 -8.40 20.86
C ILE A 187 2.25 -8.57 19.59
N ILE A 188 1.32 -7.64 19.35
CA ILE A 188 0.48 -7.58 18.15
C ILE A 188 1.27 -6.93 17.02
N VAL A 189 1.13 -7.46 15.80
CA VAL A 189 1.79 -6.93 14.60
C VAL A 189 0.78 -6.36 13.61
N VAL A 190 0.96 -5.07 13.27
CA VAL A 190 0.19 -4.35 12.23
C VAL A 190 1.06 -4.23 10.99
N VAL A 191 0.53 -4.66 9.85
CA VAL A 191 1.26 -4.69 8.58
C VAL A 191 0.67 -3.68 7.60
N ASP A 192 1.46 -2.68 7.20
CA ASP A 192 1.14 -1.85 6.03
C ASP A 192 1.59 -2.58 4.76
N ALA A 193 0.64 -3.14 4.02
CA ALA A 193 0.88 -3.88 2.79
C ALA A 193 0.65 -3.05 1.52
N ALA A 194 0.57 -1.71 1.64
CA ALA A 194 0.24 -0.83 0.52
C ALA A 194 1.17 -0.96 -0.69
N GLN A 195 2.45 -1.27 -0.48
CA GLN A 195 3.43 -1.47 -1.54
C GLN A 195 3.71 -2.96 -1.84
N ALA A 196 3.11 -3.88 -1.08
CA ALA A 196 3.29 -5.31 -1.30
C ALA A 196 2.14 -5.92 -2.09
N ILE A 197 0.91 -5.43 -1.85
CA ILE A 197 -0.29 -5.92 -2.51
C ILE A 197 -0.21 -5.69 -4.03
N GLY A 198 -0.51 -6.73 -4.82
CA GLY A 198 -0.40 -6.66 -6.28
C GLY A 198 1.01 -6.83 -6.85
N HIS A 199 2.06 -6.84 -6.03
CA HIS A 199 3.46 -7.06 -6.41
C HIS A 199 3.99 -8.42 -5.99
N THR A 200 3.56 -8.92 -4.83
CA THR A 200 3.97 -10.23 -4.30
C THR A 200 2.78 -10.92 -3.65
N LYS A 201 2.83 -12.25 -3.56
CA LYS A 201 1.80 -13.00 -2.89
C LYS A 201 1.77 -12.67 -1.39
N ILE A 202 0.57 -12.39 -0.89
CA ILE A 202 0.32 -12.19 0.53
C ILE A 202 -0.53 -13.38 1.03
N ASP A 203 -0.06 -14.02 2.09
CA ASP A 203 -0.77 -15.10 2.77
C ASP A 203 -0.83 -14.78 4.25
N VAL A 204 -1.95 -14.19 4.70
CA VAL A 204 -2.11 -13.72 6.09
C VAL A 204 -2.12 -14.87 7.09
N ARG A 205 -2.49 -16.08 6.65
CA ARG A 205 -2.48 -17.28 7.52
C ARG A 205 -1.07 -17.84 7.69
N ASP A 206 -0.29 -17.88 6.59
CA ASP A 206 1.10 -18.35 6.65
C ASP A 206 2.00 -17.38 7.43
N MET A 207 1.74 -16.07 7.30
CA MET A 207 2.43 -15.03 8.08
C MET A 207 1.92 -14.93 9.53
N ASP A 208 0.75 -15.51 9.83
CA ASP A 208 0.01 -15.33 11.08
C ASP A 208 -0.22 -13.85 11.43
N ALA A 209 -0.44 -13.01 10.39
CA ALA A 209 -0.59 -11.57 10.55
C ALA A 209 -1.83 -11.24 11.40
N ASP A 210 -1.69 -10.30 12.33
CA ASP A 210 -2.79 -9.89 13.21
C ASP A 210 -3.72 -8.89 12.52
N MET A 211 -3.13 -7.86 11.90
CA MET A 211 -3.83 -6.84 11.13
C MET A 211 -3.01 -6.46 9.89
N LEU A 212 -3.67 -6.24 8.75
CA LEU A 212 -3.01 -5.89 7.50
C LEU A 212 -3.87 -4.89 6.72
N ALA A 213 -3.24 -3.84 6.19
CA ALA A 213 -3.91 -2.76 5.48
C ALA A 213 -3.35 -2.54 4.08
N PHE A 214 -4.22 -2.29 3.09
CA PHE A 214 -3.81 -1.94 1.73
C PHE A 214 -4.88 -1.13 0.97
N SER A 215 -4.53 -0.64 -0.23
CA SER A 215 -5.41 0.15 -1.11
C SER A 215 -5.54 -0.48 -2.49
N ALA A 216 -6.74 -0.49 -3.03
CA ALA A 216 -7.03 -1.03 -4.36
C ALA A 216 -6.27 -0.30 -5.47
N HIS A 217 -6.09 1.04 -5.38
CA HIS A 217 -5.48 1.84 -6.44
C HIS A 217 -3.99 1.53 -6.68
N LYS A 218 -3.33 0.75 -5.82
CA LYS A 218 -1.94 0.29 -5.99
C LYS A 218 -1.83 -1.12 -6.56
N MET A 219 -2.97 -1.75 -6.83
CA MET A 219 -3.06 -3.10 -7.38
C MET A 219 -4.08 -3.17 -8.53
N CYS A 220 -3.98 -2.25 -9.48
CA CYS A 220 -4.85 -2.13 -10.65
C CYS A 220 -6.33 -1.79 -10.34
N GLY A 221 -6.70 -1.59 -9.10
CA GLY A 221 -8.05 -1.25 -8.67
C GLY A 221 -8.33 0.25 -8.65
N PRO A 222 -9.57 0.66 -8.37
CA PRO A 222 -9.97 2.07 -8.33
C PRO A 222 -9.40 2.81 -7.12
N THR A 223 -9.49 4.14 -7.17
CA THR A 223 -9.27 5.00 -5.99
C THR A 223 -10.49 4.96 -5.06
N GLY A 224 -10.31 5.38 -3.79
CA GLY A 224 -11.40 5.44 -2.84
C GLY A 224 -11.86 4.07 -2.31
N VAL A 225 -11.04 3.03 -2.45
CA VAL A 225 -11.23 1.70 -1.86
C VAL A 225 -9.94 1.25 -1.18
N GLY A 226 -10.05 0.94 0.09
CA GLY A 226 -9.03 0.29 0.90
C GLY A 226 -9.58 -0.97 1.56
N VAL A 227 -8.69 -1.73 2.15
CA VAL A 227 -9.01 -2.93 2.90
C VAL A 227 -8.24 -2.92 4.22
N LEU A 228 -8.95 -3.22 5.29
CA LEU A 228 -8.38 -3.71 6.52
C LEU A 228 -8.73 -5.20 6.65
N TYR A 229 -7.70 -6.03 6.74
CA TYR A 229 -7.80 -7.38 7.29
C TYR A 229 -7.41 -7.35 8.77
N ALA A 230 -8.17 -8.02 9.61
CA ALA A 230 -7.76 -8.31 10.98
C ALA A 230 -8.35 -9.65 11.44
N LYS A 231 -7.60 -10.35 12.31
CA LYS A 231 -8.11 -11.58 12.95
C LYS A 231 -9.43 -11.31 13.65
N LYS A 232 -10.37 -12.24 13.56
CA LYS A 232 -11.73 -12.10 14.12
C LYS A 232 -11.72 -11.72 15.58
N GLU A 233 -10.87 -12.36 16.40
CA GLU A 233 -10.76 -12.10 17.84
C GLU A 233 -10.27 -10.67 18.17
N LEU A 234 -9.59 -9.99 17.26
CA LEU A 234 -9.20 -8.59 17.38
C LEU A 234 -10.35 -7.67 16.95
N LEU A 235 -11.05 -8.02 15.87
CA LEU A 235 -12.23 -7.28 15.41
C LEU A 235 -13.36 -7.30 16.44
N ASP A 236 -13.57 -8.42 17.14
CA ASP A 236 -14.59 -8.53 18.18
C ASP A 236 -14.36 -7.53 19.33
N LYS A 237 -13.08 -7.16 19.60
CA LYS A 237 -12.67 -6.19 20.63
C LYS A 237 -12.54 -4.76 20.11
N MET A 238 -12.54 -4.59 18.79
CA MET A 238 -12.33 -3.31 18.16
C MET A 238 -13.61 -2.49 18.13
N LEU A 239 -13.51 -1.19 18.39
CA LEU A 239 -14.62 -0.25 18.29
C LEU A 239 -14.61 0.48 16.95
N PRO A 240 -15.78 0.78 16.38
CA PRO A 240 -15.88 1.67 15.24
C PRO A 240 -15.30 3.05 15.53
N VAL A 241 -14.79 3.72 14.52
CA VAL A 241 -14.31 5.11 14.59
C VAL A 241 -15.32 6.06 13.95
N ASN A 242 -16.00 5.59 12.91
CA ASN A 242 -17.08 6.32 12.25
C ASN A 242 -18.42 5.74 12.68
N PHE A 243 -19.40 6.61 12.95
CA PHE A 243 -20.72 6.22 13.37
C PHE A 243 -21.77 6.79 12.41
N GLY A 244 -22.71 5.96 11.99
CA GLY A 244 -23.75 6.35 11.02
C GLY A 244 -24.69 5.23 10.65
N GLY A 245 -25.48 5.42 9.61
CA GLY A 245 -26.41 4.40 9.14
C GLY A 245 -25.70 3.18 8.56
N GLY A 246 -26.32 2.01 8.69
CA GLY A 246 -25.83 0.73 8.17
C GLY A 246 -24.96 -0.06 9.12
N MET A 247 -24.37 0.57 10.13
CA MET A 247 -23.44 -0.06 11.09
C MET A 247 -24.09 -0.50 12.41
N ASN A 248 -25.37 -0.27 12.58
CA ASN A 248 -26.12 -0.55 13.81
C ASN A 248 -27.32 -1.47 13.54
N LEU A 249 -27.67 -2.30 14.51
CA LEU A 249 -28.92 -3.06 14.54
C LEU A 249 -30.05 -2.21 15.07
N ASN A 250 -29.80 -1.49 16.18
CA ASN A 250 -30.77 -0.63 16.83
C ASN A 250 -30.08 0.47 17.64
N TYR A 251 -30.77 1.57 17.92
CA TYR A 251 -30.32 2.61 18.85
C TYR A 251 -31.52 3.31 19.49
N HIS A 252 -31.33 3.71 20.74
CA HIS A 252 -32.26 4.50 21.56
C HIS A 252 -31.50 5.65 22.22
N GLU A 253 -32.17 6.54 22.91
CA GLU A 253 -31.56 7.69 23.58
C GLU A 253 -30.41 7.33 24.53
N SER A 254 -30.44 6.14 25.11
CA SER A 254 -29.48 5.68 26.13
C SER A 254 -28.59 4.51 25.70
N ASP A 255 -28.82 3.90 24.52
CA ASP A 255 -28.11 2.68 24.12
C ASP A 255 -28.03 2.50 22.62
N ILE A 256 -26.98 1.75 22.16
CA ILE A 256 -26.75 1.40 20.78
C ILE A 256 -26.35 -0.07 20.65
N SER A 257 -26.98 -0.80 19.76
CA SER A 257 -26.58 -2.14 19.33
C SER A 257 -25.89 -2.07 17.97
N LEU A 258 -24.59 -2.43 17.93
CA LEU A 258 -23.82 -2.44 16.70
C LEU A 258 -24.15 -3.67 15.85
N ALA A 259 -24.03 -3.53 14.55
CA ALA A 259 -24.11 -4.65 13.62
C ALA A 259 -22.95 -5.64 13.83
N GLU A 260 -23.10 -6.84 13.28
CA GLU A 260 -22.02 -7.81 13.24
C GLU A 260 -20.85 -7.32 12.36
N ILE A 261 -19.66 -7.90 12.58
CA ILE A 261 -18.54 -7.69 11.69
C ILE A 261 -18.85 -8.28 10.31
N PRO A 262 -18.44 -7.62 9.21
CA PRO A 262 -17.64 -6.38 9.14
C PRO A 262 -18.46 -5.08 9.19
N TYR A 263 -19.78 -5.16 9.11
CA TYR A 263 -20.68 -4.03 8.86
C TYR A 263 -20.62 -2.93 9.95
N ARG A 264 -20.29 -3.28 11.20
CA ARG A 264 -20.11 -2.28 12.26
C ARG A 264 -18.99 -1.28 11.99
N PHE A 265 -18.08 -1.59 11.07
CA PHE A 265 -16.95 -0.72 10.67
C PHE A 265 -17.17 0.02 9.36
N GLU A 266 -18.27 -0.27 8.66
CA GLU A 266 -18.59 0.25 7.31
C GLU A 266 -19.80 1.21 7.38
N ALA A 267 -19.67 2.30 8.16
CA ALA A 267 -20.74 3.27 8.36
C ALA A 267 -21.01 4.11 7.10
N GLY A 268 -22.28 4.31 6.77
CA GLY A 268 -22.74 5.11 5.64
C GLY A 268 -22.81 4.33 4.33
N THR A 269 -23.06 5.02 3.22
CA THR A 269 -23.04 4.42 1.88
C THR A 269 -21.57 4.31 1.43
N PRO A 270 -21.06 3.09 1.18
CA PRO A 270 -19.67 2.91 0.75
C PRO A 270 -19.47 3.33 -0.71
N ASN A 271 -18.22 3.33 -1.16
CA ASN A 271 -17.88 3.48 -2.59
C ASN A 271 -18.27 2.21 -3.36
N ILE A 272 -19.57 2.04 -3.64
CA ILE A 272 -20.14 0.82 -4.22
C ILE A 272 -19.50 0.50 -5.58
N SER A 273 -19.44 1.47 -6.50
CA SER A 273 -18.83 1.26 -7.82
C SER A 273 -17.37 0.85 -7.71
N GLY A 274 -16.64 1.50 -6.80
CA GLY A 274 -15.23 1.18 -6.55
C GLY A 274 -15.05 -0.22 -5.95
N ILE A 275 -15.87 -0.63 -4.98
CA ILE A 275 -15.77 -1.97 -4.38
C ILE A 275 -16.06 -3.05 -5.43
N ILE A 276 -17.12 -2.89 -6.22
CA ILE A 276 -17.50 -3.86 -7.24
C ILE A 276 -16.42 -3.97 -8.31
N SER A 277 -15.91 -2.83 -8.81
CA SER A 277 -14.84 -2.81 -9.83
C SER A 277 -13.50 -3.30 -9.28
N PHE A 278 -13.25 -3.18 -7.99
CA PHE A 278 -12.08 -3.76 -7.34
C PHE A 278 -12.07 -5.29 -7.46
N GLY A 279 -13.22 -5.95 -7.41
CA GLY A 279 -13.33 -7.38 -7.70
C GLY A 279 -12.75 -7.77 -9.06
N GLU A 280 -12.96 -6.94 -10.09
CA GLU A 280 -12.37 -7.16 -11.42
C GLU A 280 -10.85 -6.98 -11.44
N ALA A 281 -10.31 -6.05 -10.64
CA ALA A 281 -8.86 -5.91 -10.50
C ALA A 281 -8.22 -7.17 -9.88
N ILE A 282 -8.85 -7.75 -8.87
CA ILE A 282 -8.38 -9.01 -8.25
C ILE A 282 -8.42 -10.17 -9.25
N LYS A 283 -9.52 -10.31 -10.01
CA LYS A 283 -9.63 -11.33 -11.07
C LYS A 283 -8.55 -11.16 -12.14
N PHE A 284 -8.28 -9.90 -12.52
CA PHE A 284 -7.24 -9.58 -13.49
C PHE A 284 -5.84 -9.95 -12.97
N LEU A 285 -5.49 -9.59 -11.74
CA LEU A 285 -4.20 -9.95 -11.14
C LEU A 285 -4.05 -11.47 -10.97
N ASN A 286 -5.12 -12.18 -10.62
CA ASN A 286 -5.11 -13.65 -10.57
C ASN A 286 -4.88 -14.27 -11.95
N MET A 287 -5.45 -13.68 -13.02
CA MET A 287 -5.22 -14.12 -14.41
C MET A 287 -3.76 -13.94 -14.84
N VAL A 288 -3.13 -12.81 -14.48
CA VAL A 288 -1.71 -12.55 -14.76
C VAL A 288 -0.81 -13.44 -13.90
N GLY A 289 -1.18 -13.63 -12.64
CA GLY A 289 -0.45 -14.40 -11.63
C GLY A 289 0.62 -13.56 -10.91
N LEU A 290 0.54 -13.48 -9.58
CA LEU A 290 1.47 -12.68 -8.77
C LEU A 290 2.93 -13.14 -8.90
N ASP A 291 3.18 -14.44 -9.03
CA ASP A 291 4.53 -14.96 -9.26
C ASP A 291 5.13 -14.47 -10.60
N ASN A 292 4.28 -14.35 -11.64
CA ASN A 292 4.68 -13.76 -12.91
C ASN A 292 4.98 -12.27 -12.78
N ILE A 293 4.13 -11.54 -12.06
CA ILE A 293 4.32 -10.11 -11.79
C ILE A 293 5.66 -9.89 -11.10
N GLU A 294 5.91 -10.57 -9.99
CA GLU A 294 7.16 -10.44 -9.23
C GLU A 294 8.39 -10.79 -10.08
N ARG A 295 8.28 -11.83 -10.92
CA ARG A 295 9.34 -12.22 -11.83
C ARG A 295 9.61 -11.16 -12.91
N ILE A 296 8.58 -10.59 -13.52
CA ILE A 296 8.71 -9.53 -14.52
C ILE A 296 9.37 -8.30 -13.90
N GLU A 297 8.90 -7.85 -12.76
CA GLU A 297 9.44 -6.68 -12.05
C GLU A 297 10.91 -6.87 -11.68
N LYS A 298 11.31 -8.06 -11.22
CA LYS A 298 12.71 -8.39 -10.94
C LYS A 298 13.60 -8.27 -12.18
N HIS A 299 13.11 -8.72 -13.35
CA HIS A 299 13.86 -8.61 -14.61
C HIS A 299 13.98 -7.15 -15.08
N LEU A 300 12.88 -6.41 -15.08
CA LEU A 300 12.87 -4.99 -15.43
C LEU A 300 13.78 -4.17 -14.51
N ARG A 301 13.70 -4.41 -13.20
CA ARG A 301 14.58 -3.74 -12.24
C ARG A 301 16.05 -4.06 -12.50
N LYS A 302 16.39 -5.34 -12.67
CA LYS A 302 17.78 -5.74 -12.96
C LYS A 302 18.32 -5.04 -14.20
N TYR A 303 17.49 -4.97 -15.24
CA TYR A 303 17.85 -4.27 -16.47
C TYR A 303 18.07 -2.78 -16.20
N LEU A 304 17.12 -2.11 -15.55
CA LEU A 304 17.24 -0.68 -15.22
C LEU A 304 18.51 -0.38 -14.41
N ILE A 305 18.82 -1.16 -13.37
CA ILE A 305 20.02 -0.97 -12.55
C ILE A 305 21.29 -1.13 -13.39
N ASN A 306 21.35 -2.15 -14.26
CA ASN A 306 22.51 -2.38 -15.13
C ASN A 306 22.72 -1.23 -16.12
N GLU A 307 21.64 -0.64 -16.65
CA GLU A 307 21.75 0.50 -17.55
C GLU A 307 22.14 1.79 -16.80
N LEU A 308 21.56 2.04 -15.62
CA LEU A 308 21.90 3.20 -14.81
C LEU A 308 23.39 3.20 -14.36
N LYS A 309 23.95 2.03 -14.07
CA LYS A 309 25.38 1.88 -13.71
C LYS A 309 26.37 2.28 -14.82
N LYS A 310 25.91 2.42 -16.06
CA LYS A 310 26.73 2.92 -17.18
C LYS A 310 26.84 4.44 -17.20
N ILE A 311 26.12 5.15 -16.33
CA ILE A 311 26.08 6.61 -16.27
C ILE A 311 26.75 7.05 -14.96
N ASP A 312 28.03 7.41 -15.02
CA ASP A 312 28.89 7.65 -13.84
C ASP A 312 28.36 8.73 -12.88
N TYR A 313 27.63 9.72 -13.40
CA TYR A 313 27.08 10.80 -12.58
C TYR A 313 25.67 10.51 -12.01
N VAL A 314 25.05 9.37 -12.33
CA VAL A 314 23.77 8.94 -11.73
C VAL A 314 24.06 8.08 -10.51
N LYS A 315 23.60 8.54 -9.36
CA LYS A 315 23.71 7.82 -8.10
C LYS A 315 22.46 7.00 -7.86
N VAL A 316 22.63 5.69 -7.65
CA VAL A 316 21.53 4.77 -7.24
C VAL A 316 21.70 4.46 -5.75
N TYR A 317 20.61 4.65 -4.95
CA TYR A 317 20.66 4.52 -3.50
C TYR A 317 20.24 3.16 -2.95
N ASN A 318 19.57 2.34 -3.73
CA ASN A 318 19.00 1.07 -3.29
C ASN A 318 19.24 -0.06 -4.30
N GLU A 319 20.45 -0.12 -4.87
CA GLU A 319 20.76 -1.05 -5.96
C GLU A 319 20.61 -2.53 -5.57
N ASP A 320 20.92 -2.89 -4.32
CA ASP A 320 20.88 -4.26 -3.82
C ASP A 320 19.47 -4.70 -3.35
N ILE A 321 18.50 -3.80 -3.31
CA ILE A 321 17.12 -4.09 -2.90
C ILE A 321 16.35 -4.79 -4.03
N LEU A 322 15.54 -5.79 -3.70
CA LEU A 322 14.84 -6.63 -4.68
C LEU A 322 13.35 -6.27 -4.87
N SER A 323 13.01 -4.98 -4.91
CA SER A 323 11.64 -4.52 -5.19
C SER A 323 11.55 -3.81 -6.53
N SER A 324 10.36 -3.41 -6.96
CA SER A 324 10.14 -2.63 -8.19
C SER A 324 10.54 -1.15 -8.07
N ILE A 325 11.04 -0.70 -6.91
CA ILE A 325 11.37 0.70 -6.61
C ILE A 325 12.87 0.95 -6.78
N VAL A 326 13.24 1.96 -7.58
CA VAL A 326 14.63 2.42 -7.78
C VAL A 326 14.71 3.90 -7.43
N LEU A 327 15.73 4.28 -6.65
CA LEU A 327 15.98 5.65 -6.21
C LEU A 327 17.24 6.18 -6.86
N ILE A 328 17.13 7.34 -7.50
CA ILE A 328 18.27 7.99 -8.15
C ILE A 328 18.37 9.47 -7.79
N ASN A 329 19.59 10.01 -7.90
CA ASN A 329 19.87 11.44 -8.01
C ASN A 329 21.07 11.66 -8.95
N ILE A 330 21.28 12.92 -9.31
CA ILE A 330 22.49 13.40 -9.99
C ILE A 330 23.08 14.48 -9.08
N ASP A 331 24.39 14.41 -8.78
CA ASP A 331 25.04 15.38 -7.90
C ASP A 331 24.92 16.80 -8.48
N GLY A 332 24.56 17.74 -7.64
CA GLY A 332 24.36 19.15 -8.01
C GLY A 332 22.99 19.46 -8.65
N ILE A 333 22.12 18.47 -8.87
CA ILE A 333 20.79 18.64 -9.44
C ILE A 333 19.75 18.24 -8.39
N THR A 334 18.74 19.10 -8.15
CA THR A 334 17.66 18.75 -7.23
C THR A 334 16.79 17.62 -7.81
N SER A 335 16.23 16.77 -6.95
CA SER A 335 15.29 15.74 -7.41
C SER A 335 14.07 16.33 -8.13
N GLY A 336 13.66 17.55 -7.74
CA GLY A 336 12.58 18.29 -8.40
C GLY A 336 12.91 18.66 -9.84
N ASP A 337 14.07 19.28 -10.07
CA ASP A 337 14.51 19.69 -11.41
C ASP A 337 14.73 18.48 -12.32
N LEU A 338 15.33 17.40 -11.80
CA LEU A 338 15.49 16.17 -12.54
C LEU A 338 14.13 15.55 -12.92
N GLY A 339 13.15 15.57 -12.01
CA GLY A 339 11.80 15.09 -12.29
C GLY A 339 11.09 15.93 -13.34
N LEU A 340 11.23 17.26 -13.31
CA LEU A 340 10.69 18.18 -14.30
C LEU A 340 11.36 17.97 -15.68
N TYR A 341 12.69 17.82 -15.72
CA TYR A 341 13.40 17.49 -16.94
C TYR A 341 12.89 16.20 -17.58
N LEU A 342 12.74 15.12 -16.81
CA LEU A 342 12.22 13.83 -17.30
C LEU A 342 10.78 13.98 -17.82
N ASN A 343 9.96 14.81 -17.18
CA ASN A 343 8.61 15.11 -17.67
C ASN A 343 8.60 15.76 -19.06
N THR A 344 9.60 16.58 -19.42
CA THR A 344 9.71 17.15 -20.79
C THR A 344 9.93 16.08 -21.86
N HIS A 345 10.35 14.88 -21.45
CA HIS A 345 10.52 13.70 -22.32
C HIS A 345 9.35 12.71 -22.24
N GLY A 346 8.21 13.10 -21.62
CA GLY A 346 7.04 12.23 -21.44
C GLY A 346 7.26 11.14 -20.40
N ILE A 347 8.28 11.27 -19.50
CA ILE A 347 8.64 10.28 -18.50
C ILE A 347 8.13 10.73 -17.13
N CYS A 348 7.16 10.01 -16.59
CA CYS A 348 6.55 10.26 -15.29
C CYS A 348 7.29 9.52 -14.19
N VAL A 349 7.93 10.27 -13.32
CA VAL A 349 8.59 9.80 -12.09
C VAL A 349 8.09 10.61 -10.90
N ARG A 350 8.41 10.17 -9.69
CA ARG A 350 8.13 10.96 -8.50
C ARG A 350 9.41 11.53 -7.91
N SER A 351 9.40 12.81 -7.54
CA SER A 351 10.52 13.49 -6.88
C SER A 351 10.18 13.93 -5.46
N GLY A 352 11.18 14.07 -4.58
CA GLY A 352 11.07 14.59 -3.22
C GLY A 352 11.16 13.53 -2.11
N LYS A 353 10.45 13.77 -1.00
CA LYS A 353 10.53 12.96 0.25
C LYS A 353 9.56 11.77 0.30
N HIS A 354 8.73 11.57 -0.71
CA HIS A 354 7.81 10.44 -0.89
C HIS A 354 6.92 10.13 0.35
N CYS A 355 6.51 11.16 1.11
CA CYS A 355 5.75 11.01 2.36
C CYS A 355 6.45 10.20 3.48
N THR A 356 7.79 10.13 3.47
CA THR A 356 8.62 9.43 4.46
C THR A 356 9.66 10.39 5.04
N LYS A 357 9.19 11.43 5.72
CA LYS A 357 10.03 12.57 6.16
C LYS A 357 11.10 12.19 7.19
N MET A 358 10.90 11.12 7.98
CA MET A 358 11.82 10.69 9.03
C MET A 358 12.97 9.83 8.51
N LEU A 359 12.88 9.31 7.29
CA LEU A 359 13.90 8.44 6.69
C LEU A 359 15.28 9.13 6.60
N LYS A 360 15.32 10.42 6.34
CA LYS A 360 16.55 11.22 6.26
C LYS A 360 17.47 11.08 7.48
N ASP A 361 16.89 10.80 8.64
CA ASP A 361 17.65 10.69 9.91
C ASP A 361 18.50 9.42 9.97
N GLU A 362 18.26 8.45 9.08
CA GLU A 362 18.94 7.14 9.06
C GLU A 362 19.60 6.81 7.71
N SER A 363 18.98 7.20 6.58
CA SER A 363 19.39 6.75 5.24
C SER A 363 20.54 7.56 4.61
N GLY A 364 20.86 8.74 5.16
CA GLY A 364 21.88 9.63 4.60
C GLY A 364 21.46 10.39 3.33
N PHE A 365 20.18 10.25 2.88
CA PHE A 365 19.59 11.04 1.78
C PHE A 365 18.25 11.64 2.20
N THR A 366 17.87 12.78 1.59
CA THR A 366 16.63 13.51 1.96
C THR A 366 15.57 13.41 0.87
N ASP A 367 15.95 13.67 -0.35
CA ASP A 367 15.08 13.78 -1.52
C ASP A 367 15.66 12.94 -2.65
N THR A 368 14.82 12.25 -3.38
CA THR A 368 15.24 11.41 -4.50
C THR A 368 14.23 11.49 -5.65
N VAL A 369 14.68 11.14 -6.85
CA VAL A 369 13.78 10.71 -7.91
C VAL A 369 13.50 9.23 -7.72
N ARG A 370 12.23 8.87 -7.57
CA ARG A 370 11.77 7.50 -7.45
C ARG A 370 11.20 7.02 -8.78
N ILE A 371 11.78 5.96 -9.30
CA ILE A 371 11.31 5.19 -10.42
C ILE A 371 10.65 3.94 -9.83
N SER A 372 9.37 3.76 -10.07
CA SER A 372 8.65 2.57 -9.61
C SER A 372 8.04 1.84 -10.81
N LEU A 373 8.56 0.64 -11.04
CA LEU A 373 8.18 -0.25 -12.11
C LEU A 373 6.93 -1.05 -11.75
N TYR A 374 6.23 -1.53 -12.77
CA TYR A 374 5.18 -2.52 -12.63
C TYR A 374 5.20 -3.47 -13.84
N PHE A 375 4.49 -4.59 -13.78
CA PHE A 375 4.57 -5.67 -14.76
C PHE A 375 4.17 -5.30 -16.20
N TYR A 376 3.52 -4.15 -16.40
CA TYR A 376 3.18 -3.63 -17.74
C TYR A 376 4.21 -2.63 -18.28
N ASN A 377 5.27 -2.31 -17.54
CA ASN A 377 6.38 -1.53 -18.11
C ASN A 377 7.24 -2.40 -19.04
N SER A 378 8.00 -1.77 -19.91
CA SER A 378 8.82 -2.44 -20.93
C SER A 378 10.29 -2.04 -20.85
N TYR A 379 11.15 -2.81 -21.54
CA TYR A 379 12.57 -2.48 -21.71
C TYR A 379 12.75 -1.21 -22.54
N GLU A 380 11.92 -1.01 -23.56
CA GLU A 380 11.94 0.17 -24.42
C GLU A 380 11.61 1.45 -23.65
N GLU A 381 10.72 1.38 -22.65
CA GLU A 381 10.44 2.50 -21.76
C GLU A 381 11.67 2.81 -20.88
N ILE A 382 12.37 1.79 -20.39
CA ILE A 382 13.61 1.93 -19.63
C ILE A 382 14.71 2.53 -20.50
N ASP A 383 14.87 2.09 -21.76
CA ASP A 383 15.86 2.63 -22.69
C ASP A 383 15.65 4.13 -22.95
N LYS A 384 14.39 4.56 -23.09
CA LYS A 384 14.07 5.99 -23.24
C LYS A 384 14.42 6.80 -22.00
N LEU A 385 14.17 6.27 -20.79
CA LEU A 385 14.58 6.90 -19.53
C LEU A 385 16.11 7.02 -19.46
N VAL A 386 16.82 5.93 -19.73
CA VAL A 386 18.29 5.89 -19.71
C VAL A 386 18.88 6.87 -20.72
N LYS A 387 18.32 6.91 -21.95
CA LYS A 387 18.74 7.87 -22.99
C LYS A 387 18.56 9.32 -22.52
N ALA A 388 17.44 9.66 -21.89
CA ALA A 388 17.22 11.00 -21.35
C ALA A 388 18.22 11.33 -20.24
N LEU A 389 18.55 10.37 -19.38
CA LEU A 389 19.54 10.54 -18.31
C LEU A 389 20.99 10.64 -18.82
N MET A 390 21.33 10.07 -20.00
CA MET A 390 22.66 10.15 -20.60
C MET A 390 22.99 11.53 -21.19
N ASP A 391 21.98 12.36 -21.46
CA ASP A 391 22.20 13.71 -21.99
C ASP A 391 22.43 14.73 -20.88
N TYR A 392 23.61 14.62 -20.22
CA TYR A 392 23.98 15.53 -19.12
C TYR A 392 23.95 17.01 -19.54
N LYS A 393 24.31 17.29 -20.80
CA LYS A 393 24.31 18.67 -21.32
C LYS A 393 22.90 19.23 -21.35
N ALA A 394 21.93 18.46 -21.90
CA ALA A 394 20.53 18.89 -21.94
C ALA A 394 19.93 19.04 -20.51
N ILE A 395 20.31 18.16 -19.59
CA ILE A 395 19.89 18.28 -18.18
C ILE A 395 20.40 19.61 -17.60
N MET A 396 21.70 19.93 -17.78
CA MET A 396 22.28 21.18 -17.25
C MET A 396 21.73 22.42 -17.93
N GLU A 397 21.46 22.39 -19.22
CA GLU A 397 20.80 23.48 -19.94
C GLU A 397 19.36 23.71 -19.44
N PHE A 398 18.64 22.64 -19.03
CA PHE A 398 17.31 22.74 -18.47
C PHE A 398 17.33 23.34 -17.05
N VAL A 399 18.23 22.87 -16.19
CA VAL A 399 18.33 23.30 -14.78
C VAL A 399 18.79 24.74 -14.64
N ASN A 400 19.61 25.25 -15.58
CA ASN A 400 20.13 26.62 -15.56
C ASN A 400 19.19 27.67 -16.21
N LYS A 401 18.03 27.25 -16.74
CA LYS A 401 16.97 28.16 -17.23
C LYS A 401 16.00 28.54 -16.13
#